data_48e21bab7531c0c4dcdb3975b0f67b06
#
_entry.id   48e21bab7531c0c4dcdb3975b0f67b06
#
_cell.length_a   1.000
_cell.length_b   1.000
_cell.length_c   1.000
_cell.angle_alpha   90.00
_cell.angle_beta   90.00
_cell.angle_gamma   90.00
#
_symmetry.space_group_name_H-M   'P 1'
#
loop_
_entity.id
_entity.type
_entity.pdbx_description
1 polymer ?
#
loop_
_entity_poly.entity_id
_entity_poly.type
_entity_poly.pdbx_seq_one_letter_code
_entity_poly.pdbx_strand_id
1 'polypeptide(L)'
;MLDTLSFYQKKALAHVGLSILGISYGGRIKTNEPDVFALFVDFFYVDSQEEILPILQDIIAMNQEEAMEIAKQLSNREKDEFRTYMVDVASGDSRRLLALATFMQNIGFNSSYFD
;
A
#
# COMPACT_ATOMS: atom_id res chain seq x y z
N MET A 1 -0.04 5.71 12.47
CA MET A 1 -0.92 5.47 11.31
C MET A 1 -0.99 3.98 11.06
N LEU A 2 -2.18 3.47 10.78
CA LEU A 2 -2.42 2.03 10.54
C LEU A 2 -2.03 1.13 11.72
N ASP A 3 -2.00 1.68 12.93
CA ASP A 3 -1.54 0.95 14.12
C ASP A 3 -2.54 -0.08 14.61
N THR A 4 -3.80 0.01 14.16
CA THR A 4 -4.84 -0.94 14.52
C THR A 4 -4.81 -2.21 13.66
N LEU A 5 -3.97 -2.23 12.62
CA LEU A 5 -3.90 -3.35 11.68
C LEU A 5 -2.99 -4.45 12.21
N SER A 6 -3.38 -5.70 11.93
CA SER A 6 -2.51 -6.84 12.17
C SER A 6 -1.34 -6.82 11.17
N PHE A 7 -0.31 -7.61 11.47
CA PHE A 7 0.84 -7.73 10.56
C PHE A 7 0.39 -8.26 9.19
N TYR A 8 -0.55 -9.19 9.17
CA TYR A 8 -1.10 -9.74 7.93
C TYR A 8 -1.84 -8.67 7.11
N GLN A 9 -2.66 -7.86 7.78
CA GLN A 9 -3.36 -6.76 7.11
C GLN A 9 -2.39 -5.72 6.56
N LYS A 10 -1.35 -5.41 7.30
CA LYS A 10 -0.30 -4.48 6.82
C LYS A 10 0.38 -5.03 5.57
N LYS A 11 0.66 -6.34 5.52
CA LYS A 11 1.27 -6.95 4.33
C LYS A 11 0.34 -6.85 3.13
N ALA A 12 -0.96 -7.03 3.33
CA ALA A 12 -1.94 -6.90 2.24
C ALA A 12 -1.95 -5.47 1.68
N LEU A 13 -1.99 -4.47 2.55
CA LEU A 13 -1.97 -3.08 2.10
C LEU A 13 -0.63 -2.71 1.47
N ALA A 14 0.48 -3.24 1.98
CA ALA A 14 1.78 -3.03 1.38
C ALA A 14 1.85 -3.63 -0.03
N HIS A 15 1.24 -4.81 -0.23
CA HIS A 15 1.13 -5.42 -1.56
C HIS A 15 0.48 -4.45 -2.55
N VAL A 16 -0.65 -3.86 -2.15
CA VAL A 16 -1.36 -2.89 -3.00
C VAL A 16 -0.52 -1.62 -3.19
N GLY A 17 0.07 -1.12 -2.11
CA GLY A 17 0.88 0.10 -2.17
C GLY A 17 2.07 -0.05 -3.11
N LEU A 18 2.76 -1.18 -3.04
CA LEU A 18 3.88 -1.47 -3.93
C LEU A 18 3.44 -1.56 -5.39
N SER A 19 2.26 -2.13 -5.65
CA SER A 19 1.71 -2.19 -7.00
C SER A 19 1.44 -0.78 -7.54
N ILE A 20 0.91 0.10 -6.71
CA ILE A 20 0.66 1.50 -7.09
C ILE A 20 1.98 2.23 -7.37
N LEU A 21 2.97 2.07 -6.51
CA LEU A 21 4.29 2.67 -6.71
C LEU A 21 4.99 2.11 -7.95
N GLY A 22 4.83 0.81 -8.18
CA GLY A 22 5.47 0.13 -9.30
C GLY A 22 5.03 0.65 -10.67
N ILE A 23 3.86 1.26 -10.77
CA ILE A 23 3.39 1.85 -12.02
C ILE A 23 4.40 2.90 -12.52
N SER A 24 4.94 3.73 -11.63
CA SER A 24 5.92 4.75 -11.99
C SER A 24 7.29 4.16 -12.32
N TYR A 25 7.57 2.95 -11.87
CA TYR A 25 8.85 2.30 -12.08
C TYR A 25 8.80 1.22 -13.16
N GLY A 26 7.75 1.19 -13.96
CA GLY A 26 7.60 0.20 -15.03
C GLY A 26 7.44 -1.23 -14.49
N GLY A 27 6.86 -1.36 -13.31
CA GLY A 27 6.67 -2.65 -12.66
C GLY A 27 7.88 -3.16 -11.90
N ARG A 28 8.98 -2.42 -11.87
CA ARG A 28 10.20 -2.82 -11.18
C ARG A 28 10.25 -2.22 -9.79
N ILE A 29 10.17 -3.05 -8.78
CA ILE A 29 10.23 -2.60 -7.38
C ILE A 29 11.60 -2.91 -6.83
N LYS A 30 12.30 -1.87 -6.37
CA LYS A 30 13.60 -2.01 -5.69
C LYS A 30 13.47 -1.46 -4.28
N THR A 31 14.00 -2.20 -3.33
CA THR A 31 13.89 -1.81 -1.91
C THR A 31 14.69 -0.55 -1.58
N ASN A 32 15.65 -0.16 -2.43
CA ASN A 32 16.41 1.06 -2.23
C ASN A 32 15.76 2.30 -2.83
N GLU A 33 14.62 2.16 -3.54
CA GLU A 33 13.86 3.33 -3.98
C GLU A 33 13.31 4.04 -2.74
N PRO A 34 13.46 5.38 -2.63
CA PRO A 34 13.03 6.09 -1.42
C PRO A 34 11.58 5.87 -1.04
N ASP A 35 10.68 5.85 -2.01
CA ASP A 35 9.24 5.66 -1.75
C ASP A 35 8.96 4.27 -1.22
N VAL A 36 9.62 3.27 -1.79
CA VAL A 36 9.45 1.87 -1.39
C VAL A 36 10.01 1.66 0.01
N PHE A 37 11.20 2.17 0.26
CA PHE A 37 11.81 2.07 1.58
C PHE A 37 10.94 2.75 2.64
N ALA A 38 10.44 3.95 2.34
CA ALA A 38 9.57 4.69 3.25
C ALA A 38 8.31 3.92 3.60
N LEU A 39 7.72 3.22 2.62
CA LEU A 39 6.52 2.41 2.87
C LEU A 39 6.81 1.31 3.90
N PHE A 40 7.95 0.62 3.78
CA PHE A 40 8.32 -0.41 4.74
C PHE A 40 8.59 0.17 6.13
N VAL A 41 9.27 1.32 6.19
CA VAL A 41 9.51 2.01 7.46
C VAL A 41 8.19 2.37 8.13
N ASP A 42 7.27 2.96 7.37
CA ASP A 42 6.01 3.45 7.92
C ASP A 42 5.05 2.34 8.32
N PHE A 43 5.02 1.24 7.55
CA PHE A 43 4.10 0.14 7.80
C PHE A 43 4.63 -0.85 8.84
N PHE A 44 5.92 -1.16 8.78
CA PHE A 44 6.49 -2.27 9.53
C PHE A 44 7.57 -1.84 10.55
N TYR A 45 7.87 -0.54 10.61
CA TYR A 45 8.83 0.02 11.57
C TYR A 45 10.22 -0.60 11.45
N VAL A 46 10.62 -0.97 10.24
CA VAL A 46 11.95 -1.49 9.95
C VAL A 46 12.87 -0.34 9.55
N ASP A 47 14.17 -0.49 9.77
CA ASP A 47 15.14 0.57 9.48
C ASP A 47 16.32 0.09 8.61
N SER A 48 16.28 -1.13 8.10
CA SER A 48 17.36 -1.66 7.28
C SER A 48 16.83 -2.50 6.13
N GLN A 49 17.63 -2.61 5.08
CA GLN A 49 17.33 -3.46 3.92
C GLN A 49 17.22 -4.93 4.33
N GLU A 50 18.02 -5.36 5.29
CA GLU A 50 17.99 -6.75 5.75
C GLU A 50 16.65 -7.11 6.38
N GLU A 51 16.04 -6.19 7.10
CA GLU A 51 14.73 -6.40 7.71
C GLU A 51 13.60 -6.41 6.68
N ILE A 52 13.77 -5.67 5.59
CA ILE A 52 12.76 -5.57 4.54
C ILE A 52 12.64 -6.87 3.75
N LEU A 53 13.75 -7.56 3.46
CA LEU A 53 13.75 -8.70 2.55
C LEU A 53 12.78 -9.82 2.94
N PRO A 54 12.74 -10.29 4.20
CA PRO A 54 11.77 -11.34 4.57
C PRO A 54 10.33 -10.89 4.42
N ILE A 55 10.04 -9.64 4.77
CA ILE A 55 8.69 -9.08 4.64
C ILE A 55 8.29 -8.98 3.17
N LEU A 56 9.21 -8.51 2.33
CA LEU A 56 8.98 -8.40 0.90
C LEU A 56 8.68 -9.77 0.28
N GLN A 57 9.40 -10.82 0.70
CA GLN A 57 9.16 -12.16 0.21
C GLN A 57 7.74 -12.63 0.53
N ASP A 58 7.26 -12.36 1.75
CA ASP A 58 5.89 -12.67 2.15
C ASP A 58 4.88 -11.91 1.30
N ILE A 59 5.14 -10.63 1.04
CA ILE A 59 4.26 -9.80 0.24
C ILE A 59 4.18 -10.30 -1.20
N ILE A 60 5.32 -10.66 -1.79
CA ILE A 60 5.37 -11.19 -3.16
C ILE A 60 4.63 -12.51 -3.27
N ALA A 61 4.69 -13.34 -2.22
CA ALA A 61 3.99 -14.63 -2.20
C ALA A 61 2.48 -14.48 -2.09
N MET A 62 1.99 -13.33 -1.61
CA MET A 62 0.56 -13.07 -1.50
C MET A 62 -0.01 -12.74 -2.87
N ASN A 63 -1.14 -13.35 -3.25
CA ASN A 63 -1.75 -13.01 -4.52
C ASN A 63 -2.64 -11.77 -4.39
N GLN A 64 -2.94 -11.16 -5.54
CA GLN A 64 -3.69 -9.91 -5.56
C GLN A 64 -5.11 -10.07 -5.02
N GLU A 65 -5.77 -11.18 -5.30
CA GLU A 65 -7.13 -11.43 -4.81
C GLU A 65 -7.17 -11.51 -3.30
N GLU A 66 -6.20 -12.17 -2.70
CA GLU A 66 -6.08 -12.27 -1.25
C GLU A 66 -5.90 -10.88 -0.63
N ALA A 67 -5.01 -10.06 -1.18
CA ALA A 67 -4.79 -8.70 -0.69
C ALA A 67 -6.06 -7.87 -0.80
N MET A 68 -6.80 -7.99 -1.90
CA MET A 68 -8.06 -7.26 -2.09
C MET A 68 -9.13 -7.69 -1.10
N GLU A 69 -9.27 -8.98 -0.83
CA GLU A 69 -10.26 -9.46 0.12
C GLU A 69 -9.97 -8.96 1.53
N ILE A 70 -8.70 -8.95 1.92
CA ILE A 70 -8.30 -8.42 3.22
C ILE A 70 -8.64 -6.92 3.30
N ALA A 71 -8.32 -6.18 2.25
CA ALA A 71 -8.57 -4.74 2.22
C ALA A 71 -10.06 -4.41 2.27
N LYS A 72 -10.91 -5.21 1.63
CA LYS A 72 -12.36 -5.01 1.68
C LYS A 72 -12.92 -5.08 3.09
N GLN A 73 -12.31 -5.87 3.94
CA GLN A 73 -12.79 -6.11 5.30
C GLN A 73 -12.33 -5.06 6.30
N LEU A 74 -11.46 -4.13 5.88
CA LEU A 74 -11.01 -3.06 6.75
C LEU A 74 -12.14 -2.08 7.06
N SER A 75 -12.06 -1.40 8.20
CA SER A 75 -13.00 -0.34 8.52
C SER A 75 -12.82 0.84 7.55
N ASN A 76 -13.85 1.69 7.45
CA ASN A 76 -13.75 2.89 6.62
C ASN A 76 -12.62 3.80 7.09
N ARG A 77 -12.41 3.87 8.40
CA ARG A 77 -11.31 4.66 8.95
C ARG A 77 -9.94 4.14 8.49
N GLU A 78 -9.77 2.83 8.52
CA GLU A 78 -8.51 2.21 8.08
C GLU A 78 -8.31 2.39 6.58
N LYS A 79 -9.36 2.25 5.79
CA LYS A 79 -9.32 2.50 4.36
C LYS A 79 -8.92 3.95 4.07
N ASP A 80 -9.48 4.90 4.81
CA ASP A 80 -9.17 6.31 4.65
C ASP A 80 -7.73 6.62 5.05
N GLU A 81 -7.23 6.02 6.11
CA GLU A 81 -5.85 6.19 6.53
C GLU A 81 -4.88 5.71 5.43
N PHE A 82 -5.18 4.57 4.82
CA PHE A 82 -4.38 4.07 3.71
C PHE A 82 -4.44 5.00 2.51
N ARG A 83 -5.65 5.46 2.15
CA ARG A 83 -5.82 6.40 1.05
C ARG A 83 -5.01 7.68 1.27
N THR A 84 -5.13 8.26 2.46
CA THR A 84 -4.42 9.49 2.80
C THR A 84 -2.90 9.31 2.68
N TYR A 85 -2.40 8.19 3.19
CA TYR A 85 -0.99 7.87 3.09
C TYR A 85 -0.54 7.78 1.63
N MET A 86 -1.30 7.06 0.80
CA MET A 86 -0.93 6.86 -0.59
C MET A 86 -1.05 8.12 -1.44
N VAL A 87 -2.01 8.99 -1.12
CA VAL A 87 -2.11 10.29 -1.80
C VAL A 87 -0.84 11.10 -1.56
N ASP A 88 -0.35 11.11 -0.32
CA ASP A 88 0.88 11.80 0.03
C ASP A 88 2.08 11.22 -0.72
N VAL A 89 2.19 9.90 -0.72
CA VAL A 89 3.29 9.20 -1.39
C VAL A 89 3.26 9.41 -2.90
N ALA A 90 2.06 9.49 -3.47
CA ALA A 90 1.89 9.69 -4.92
C ALA A 90 2.47 11.03 -5.40
N SER A 91 2.54 12.03 -4.53
CA SER A 91 3.17 13.34 -4.79
C SER A 91 2.71 13.97 -6.10
N GLY A 92 1.43 13.85 -6.42
CA GLY A 92 0.86 14.43 -7.63
C GLY A 92 1.04 13.61 -8.91
N ASP A 93 1.64 12.43 -8.83
CA ASP A 93 1.76 11.54 -10.00
C ASP A 93 0.37 11.03 -10.38
N SER A 94 -0.11 11.43 -11.56
CA SER A 94 -1.47 11.12 -11.99
C SER A 94 -1.71 9.63 -12.18
N ARG A 95 -0.70 8.87 -12.56
CA ARG A 95 -0.84 7.41 -12.75
C ARG A 95 -1.01 6.72 -11.40
N ARG A 96 -0.25 7.14 -10.40
CA ARG A 96 -0.38 6.61 -9.04
C ARG A 96 -1.74 6.97 -8.45
N LEU A 97 -2.19 8.21 -8.64
CA LEU A 97 -3.49 8.65 -8.11
C LEU A 97 -4.64 7.91 -8.78
N LEU A 98 -4.56 7.66 -10.09
CA LEU A 98 -5.59 6.91 -10.79
C LEU A 98 -5.64 5.45 -10.30
N ALA A 99 -4.48 4.82 -10.15
CA ALA A 99 -4.41 3.46 -9.65
C ALA A 99 -4.96 3.36 -8.23
N LEU A 100 -4.66 4.34 -7.38
CA LEU A 100 -5.20 4.40 -6.02
C LEU A 100 -6.72 4.53 -6.05
N ALA A 101 -7.25 5.45 -6.85
CA ALA A 101 -8.70 5.66 -6.96
C ALA A 101 -9.41 4.38 -7.41
N THR A 102 -8.86 3.69 -8.40
CA THR A 102 -9.41 2.44 -8.91
C THR A 102 -9.42 1.37 -7.80
N PHE A 103 -8.32 1.25 -7.07
CA PHE A 103 -8.26 0.31 -5.96
C PHE A 103 -9.31 0.62 -4.89
N MET A 104 -9.41 1.90 -4.49
CA MET A 104 -10.36 2.30 -3.45
C MET A 104 -11.80 2.00 -3.86
N GLN A 105 -12.14 2.22 -5.12
CA GLN A 105 -13.47 1.84 -5.63
C GLN A 105 -13.69 0.32 -5.55
N ASN A 106 -12.68 -0.45 -5.89
CA ASN A 106 -12.78 -1.92 -5.89
C ASN A 106 -12.99 -2.49 -4.49
N ILE A 107 -12.54 -1.81 -3.45
CA ILE A 107 -12.78 -2.25 -2.07
C ILE A 107 -14.00 -1.60 -1.44
N GLY A 108 -14.81 -0.90 -2.25
CA GLY A 108 -16.06 -0.31 -1.78
C GLY A 108 -15.92 1.02 -1.05
N PHE A 109 -14.77 1.67 -1.15
CA PHE A 109 -14.55 2.97 -0.53
C PHE A 109 -14.90 4.08 -1.51
N ASN A 110 -15.77 5.00 -1.08
CA ASN A 110 -16.18 6.12 -1.94
C ASN A 110 -15.38 7.36 -1.56
N SER A 111 -14.40 7.71 -2.41
CA SER A 111 -13.50 8.83 -2.17
C SER A 111 -14.21 10.18 -2.27
N SER A 112 -15.41 10.24 -2.83
CA SER A 112 -16.13 11.51 -2.98
C SER A 112 -16.48 12.16 -1.64
N TYR A 113 -16.47 11.40 -0.56
CA TYR A 113 -16.68 11.95 0.77
C TYR A 113 -15.56 12.88 1.24
N PHE A 114 -14.41 12.83 0.59
CA PHE A 114 -13.20 13.50 1.06
C PHE A 114 -12.70 14.56 0.07
N ASP A 115 -13.45 14.83 -0.95
CA ASP A 115 -13.09 15.85 -1.95
C ASP A 115 -13.44 17.25 -1.48
#